data_0977d415946d2859ee583b192ee16dc8
#
_entry.id   0977d415946d2859ee583b192ee16dc8
#
_cell.length_a   1.000
_cell.length_b   1.000
_cell.length_c   1.000
_cell.angle_alpha   90.00
_cell.angle_beta   90.00
_cell.angle_gamma   90.00
#
_symmetry.space_group_name_H-M   'P 1'
#
loop_
_entity.id
_entity.type
_entity.pdbx_description
1 polymer ?
#
loop_
_entity_poly.entity_id
_entity_poly.type
_entity_poly.pdbx_seq_one_letter_code
_entity_poly.pdbx_strand_id
1 'polypeptide(L)'
;MHSINNTTIMKKTLFIIACLLCSCLTVGAQETVQKPAKAVYTNECYDKKLIKEAKKWIKKGEWRQGFNGADPHESVNIVDFYMQYKKNPEQWTKLFQYLAKTDLLALPKGKLPIEGSDLTISVEDSENGPLEKRQSESHYHGIDFQYCVKGTERFGIIDHVTSTPNSKYKPDVIHYSYDKARAKFYDSTPDKFFIFFPGDWHIAKVNNDTDNQTIRVCVIKVRWID
;
A
#
# COMPACT_ATOMS: atom_id res chain seq x y z
N MET A 1 45.65 -36.56 24.82
CA MET A 1 46.19 -35.99 23.59
C MET A 1 45.06 -35.47 22.73
N HIS A 2 45.02 -34.16 22.59
CA HIS A 2 44.43 -33.26 21.61
C HIS A 2 42.95 -33.41 21.20
N SER A 3 42.23 -32.52 21.85
CA SER A 3 41.02 -31.84 21.42
C SER A 3 41.20 -31.11 20.12
N ILE A 4 40.23 -31.12 19.21
CA ILE A 4 39.95 -30.04 18.31
C ILE A 4 38.42 -29.85 18.17
N ASN A 5 37.95 -28.77 18.75
CA ASN A 5 36.62 -28.18 18.53
C ASN A 5 36.54 -27.59 17.14
N ASN A 6 35.50 -27.96 16.40
CA ASN A 6 35.12 -27.23 15.19
C ASN A 6 33.72 -26.61 15.38
N THR A 7 33.76 -25.34 15.75
CA THR A 7 32.56 -24.47 15.77
C THR A 7 32.38 -23.91 14.37
N THR A 8 31.39 -24.41 13.66
CA THR A 8 31.03 -23.87 12.33
C THR A 8 30.15 -22.63 12.52
N ILE A 9 30.76 -21.47 12.32
CA ILE A 9 30.06 -20.18 12.30
C ILE A 9 29.40 -20.05 10.93
N MET A 10 28.08 -20.14 10.89
CA MET A 10 27.30 -19.77 9.69
C MET A 10 27.33 -18.27 9.51
N LYS A 11 28.09 -17.79 8.53
CA LYS A 11 28.06 -16.40 8.05
C LYS A 11 26.76 -16.16 7.31
N LYS A 12 25.87 -15.37 7.89
CA LYS A 12 24.76 -14.76 7.17
C LYS A 12 25.30 -13.70 6.23
N THR A 13 25.24 -13.92 4.94
CA THR A 13 25.61 -12.94 3.93
C THR A 13 24.47 -11.95 3.76
N LEU A 14 24.67 -10.76 4.29
CA LEU A 14 23.77 -9.63 4.10
C LEU A 14 24.10 -9.00 2.74
N PHE A 15 23.26 -9.15 1.74
CA PHE A 15 23.40 -8.44 0.48
C PHE A 15 22.91 -7.01 0.66
N ILE A 16 23.85 -6.11 0.96
CA ILE A 16 23.63 -4.67 0.88
C ILE A 16 24.05 -4.25 -0.53
N ILE A 17 23.08 -3.93 -1.38
CA ILE A 17 23.37 -3.25 -2.65
C ILE A 17 23.58 -1.78 -2.33
N ALA A 18 24.82 -1.39 -2.17
CA ALA A 18 25.23 0.01 -2.11
C ALA A 18 25.36 0.54 -3.54
N CYS A 19 24.46 1.42 -3.95
CA CYS A 19 24.67 2.24 -5.15
C CYS A 19 25.72 3.30 -4.84
N LEU A 20 26.90 3.14 -5.41
CA LEU A 20 27.94 4.17 -5.44
C LEU A 20 27.49 5.34 -6.31
N LEU A 21 27.36 6.51 -5.68
CA LEU A 21 27.21 7.79 -6.36
C LEU A 21 28.60 8.37 -6.62
N CYS A 22 28.87 8.62 -7.89
CA CYS A 22 30.02 9.41 -8.33
C CYS A 22 29.70 10.91 -8.15
N SER A 23 30.57 11.59 -7.47
CA SER A 23 30.52 13.03 -7.19
C SER A 23 31.05 13.84 -8.37
N CYS A 24 30.44 14.98 -8.67
CA CYS A 24 31.12 16.29 -8.71
C CYS A 24 30.23 17.45 -9.19
N LEU A 25 30.35 18.50 -8.43
CA LEU A 25 30.32 19.94 -8.69
C LEU A 25 29.04 20.72 -8.34
N THR A 26 29.23 21.41 -7.29
CA THR A 26 28.68 22.63 -6.67
C THR A 26 27.88 23.60 -7.53
N VAL A 27 26.63 23.87 -7.12
CA VAL A 27 26.04 25.19 -6.92
C VAL A 27 24.90 25.03 -5.90
N GLY A 28 24.80 25.90 -4.90
CA GLY A 28 23.95 25.79 -3.72
C GLY A 28 22.46 25.60 -4.02
N ALA A 29 22.05 24.35 -4.08
CA ALA A 29 20.68 23.93 -3.98
C ALA A 29 20.54 23.25 -2.61
N GLN A 30 19.61 23.73 -1.80
CA GLN A 30 19.17 22.99 -0.63
C GLN A 30 18.87 21.56 -1.06
N GLU A 31 19.66 20.60 -0.61
CA GLU A 31 19.37 19.17 -0.76
C GLU A 31 18.00 18.90 -0.12
N THR A 32 16.99 18.79 -0.96
CA THR A 32 15.74 18.18 -0.52
C THR A 32 16.04 16.71 -0.29
N VAL A 33 16.21 16.33 0.97
CA VAL A 33 16.42 14.95 1.38
C VAL A 33 15.25 14.12 0.88
N GLN A 34 15.50 13.39 -0.21
CA GLN A 34 14.54 12.45 -0.77
C GLN A 34 14.50 11.25 0.18
N LYS A 35 13.39 11.06 0.88
CA LYS A 35 13.25 9.88 1.74
C LYS A 35 13.36 8.63 0.88
N PRO A 36 14.18 7.65 1.25
CA PRO A 36 14.27 6.40 0.51
C PRO A 36 12.92 5.68 0.55
N ALA A 37 12.58 5.02 -0.57
CA ALA A 37 11.42 4.15 -0.60
C ALA A 37 11.53 3.07 0.48
N LYS A 38 10.43 2.78 1.16
CA LYS A 38 10.39 1.62 2.06
C LYS A 38 10.56 0.33 1.24
N ALA A 39 11.25 -0.65 1.81
CA ALA A 39 11.47 -1.92 1.14
C ALA A 39 10.13 -2.62 0.87
N VAL A 40 9.99 -3.16 -0.33
CA VAL A 40 8.88 -4.09 -0.64
C VAL A 40 9.23 -5.43 -0.01
N TYR A 41 8.37 -5.91 0.84
CA TYR A 41 8.47 -7.26 1.37
C TYR A 41 7.59 -8.19 0.54
N THR A 42 8.21 -9.06 -0.24
CA THR A 42 7.51 -10.18 -0.87
C THR A 42 7.25 -11.27 0.15
N ASN A 43 6.32 -12.18 -0.12
CA ASN A 43 6.06 -13.32 0.76
C ASN A 43 7.31 -14.17 1.07
N GLU A 44 8.34 -14.09 0.23
CA GLU A 44 9.63 -14.78 0.42
C GLU A 44 10.49 -14.16 1.52
N CYS A 45 10.25 -12.90 1.87
CA CYS A 45 10.98 -12.18 2.91
C CYS A 45 10.45 -12.48 4.32
N TYR A 46 9.26 -13.07 4.44
CA TYR A 46 8.64 -13.36 5.73
C TYR A 46 8.94 -14.78 6.22
N ASP A 47 9.01 -14.92 7.53
CA ASP A 47 9.05 -16.25 8.17
C ASP A 47 7.79 -17.05 7.83
N LYS A 48 7.97 -18.35 7.51
CA LYS A 48 6.86 -19.25 7.13
C LYS A 48 5.77 -19.35 8.20
N LYS A 49 6.15 -19.25 9.49
CA LYS A 49 5.22 -19.26 10.60
C LYS A 49 4.34 -18.01 10.58
N LEU A 50 4.95 -16.85 10.36
CA LEU A 50 4.23 -15.57 10.26
C LEU A 50 3.23 -15.58 9.10
N ILE A 51 3.63 -16.10 7.93
CA ILE A 51 2.73 -16.26 6.78
C ILE A 51 1.53 -17.14 7.13
N LYS A 52 1.78 -18.27 7.83
CA LYS A 52 0.71 -19.19 8.26
C LYS A 52 -0.24 -18.52 9.27
N GLU A 53 0.30 -17.75 10.19
CA GLU A 53 -0.48 -17.00 11.18
C GLU A 53 -1.35 -15.94 10.51
N ALA A 54 -0.80 -15.15 9.59
CA ALA A 54 -1.54 -14.15 8.82
C ALA A 54 -2.68 -14.78 8.00
N LYS A 55 -2.41 -15.90 7.28
CA LYS A 55 -3.42 -16.66 6.54
C LYS A 55 -4.54 -17.19 7.44
N LYS A 56 -4.20 -17.66 8.63
CA LYS A 56 -5.21 -18.14 9.60
C LYS A 56 -6.04 -16.98 10.14
N TRP A 57 -5.40 -15.86 10.45
CA TRP A 57 -6.05 -14.68 10.99
C TRP A 57 -7.00 -14.04 9.95
N ILE A 58 -6.57 -13.87 8.69
CA ILE A 58 -7.43 -13.32 7.64
C ILE A 58 -8.69 -14.17 7.43
N LYS A 59 -8.53 -15.51 7.45
CA LYS A 59 -9.61 -16.47 7.31
C LYS A 59 -10.61 -16.44 8.48
N LYS A 60 -10.16 -16.18 9.72
CA LYS A 60 -11.04 -16.04 10.87
C LYS A 60 -11.97 -14.85 10.79
N GLY A 61 -11.58 -13.78 10.07
CA GLY A 61 -12.39 -12.59 9.87
C GLY A 61 -12.59 -11.72 11.11
N GLU A 62 -11.86 -11.95 12.20
CA GLU A 62 -11.96 -11.15 13.45
C GLU A 62 -11.62 -9.66 13.20
N TRP A 63 -10.80 -9.39 12.19
CA TRP A 63 -10.42 -8.04 11.75
C TRP A 63 -11.58 -7.22 11.17
N ARG A 64 -12.63 -7.88 10.71
CA ARG A 64 -13.76 -7.24 10.02
C ARG A 64 -14.59 -6.32 10.90
N GLN A 65 -14.62 -6.54 12.21
CA GLN A 65 -15.38 -5.74 13.16
C GLN A 65 -16.85 -5.50 12.76
N GLY A 66 -17.45 -6.49 12.10
CA GLY A 66 -18.81 -6.43 11.55
C GLY A 66 -18.89 -5.99 10.08
N PHE A 67 -17.81 -5.56 9.45
CA PHE A 67 -17.79 -5.22 8.03
C PHE A 67 -17.80 -6.48 7.16
N ASN A 68 -18.87 -6.68 6.39
CA ASN A 68 -19.05 -7.82 5.49
C ASN A 68 -19.29 -7.39 4.02
N GLY A 69 -19.09 -6.10 3.71
CA GLY A 69 -19.36 -5.55 2.38
C GLY A 69 -18.32 -5.97 1.32
N ALA A 70 -17.07 -6.22 1.74
CA ALA A 70 -16.01 -6.60 0.80
C ALA A 70 -14.94 -7.46 1.47
N ASP A 71 -14.18 -8.17 0.65
CA ASP A 71 -12.95 -8.89 1.00
C ASP A 71 -11.71 -8.12 0.55
N PRO A 72 -10.53 -8.33 1.20
CA PRO A 72 -9.29 -7.84 0.62
C PRO A 72 -9.05 -8.51 -0.73
N HIS A 73 -8.61 -7.71 -1.70
CA HIS A 73 -8.18 -8.24 -2.99
C HIS A 73 -6.98 -9.18 -2.81
N GLU A 74 -6.81 -10.19 -3.68
CA GLU A 74 -5.74 -11.19 -3.58
C GLU A 74 -4.33 -10.63 -3.70
N SER A 75 -4.17 -9.42 -4.28
CA SER A 75 -2.88 -8.71 -4.34
C SER A 75 -2.51 -8.02 -3.04
N VAL A 76 -3.43 -7.89 -2.08
CA VAL A 76 -3.13 -7.27 -0.78
C VAL A 76 -2.14 -8.14 0.00
N ASN A 77 -1.06 -7.53 0.48
CA ASN A 77 -0.10 -8.20 1.34
C ASN A 77 -0.73 -8.48 2.72
N ILE A 78 -1.30 -9.68 2.87
CA ILE A 78 -1.98 -10.08 4.11
C ILE A 78 -1.06 -10.19 5.33
N VAL A 79 0.26 -10.33 5.12
CA VAL A 79 1.24 -10.38 6.22
C VAL A 79 1.45 -8.98 6.78
N ASP A 80 1.63 -7.98 5.91
CA ASP A 80 1.69 -6.58 6.33
C ASP A 80 0.38 -6.13 6.97
N PHE A 81 -0.77 -6.52 6.41
CA PHE A 81 -2.05 -6.23 7.01
C PHE A 81 -2.16 -6.80 8.42
N TYR A 82 -1.80 -8.08 8.60
CA TYR A 82 -1.80 -8.73 9.92
C TYR A 82 -0.86 -8.01 10.90
N MET A 83 0.37 -7.71 10.49
CA MET A 83 1.34 -7.04 11.34
C MET A 83 0.90 -5.63 11.73
N GLN A 84 0.41 -4.85 10.79
CA GLN A 84 -0.05 -3.48 11.03
C GLN A 84 -1.31 -3.45 11.91
N TYR A 85 -2.22 -4.41 11.71
CA TYR A 85 -3.36 -4.57 12.61
C TYR A 85 -2.90 -4.89 14.04
N LYS A 86 -1.90 -5.74 14.22
CA LYS A 86 -1.37 -6.09 15.55
C LYS A 86 -0.62 -4.94 16.22
N LYS A 87 0.09 -4.13 15.44
CA LYS A 87 0.85 -2.96 15.96
C LYS A 87 -0.07 -1.83 16.42
N ASN A 88 -1.19 -1.61 15.72
CA ASN A 88 -2.17 -0.60 16.09
C ASN A 88 -3.61 -1.12 15.85
N PRO A 89 -4.11 -2.01 16.72
CA PRO A 89 -5.44 -2.59 16.53
C PRO A 89 -6.56 -1.55 16.64
N GLU A 90 -6.36 -0.45 17.36
CA GLU A 90 -7.37 0.58 17.54
C GLU A 90 -7.74 1.26 16.23
N GLN A 91 -6.76 1.74 15.44
CA GLN A 91 -7.05 2.42 14.17
C GLN A 91 -7.78 1.51 13.18
N TRP A 92 -7.36 0.23 13.08
CA TRP A 92 -8.00 -0.75 12.20
C TRP A 92 -9.41 -1.13 12.67
N THR A 93 -9.59 -1.29 13.98
CA THR A 93 -10.91 -1.52 14.56
C THR A 93 -11.86 -0.38 14.26
N LYS A 94 -11.42 0.88 14.45
CA LYS A 94 -12.23 2.06 14.13
C LYS A 94 -12.57 2.13 12.64
N LEU A 95 -11.61 1.85 11.76
CA LEU A 95 -11.82 1.80 10.32
C LEU A 95 -12.94 0.81 9.96
N PHE A 96 -12.79 -0.46 10.37
CA PHE A 96 -13.76 -1.49 9.98
C PHE A 96 -15.13 -1.33 10.65
N GLN A 97 -15.18 -0.84 11.89
CA GLN A 97 -16.43 -0.50 12.55
C GLN A 97 -17.16 0.65 11.83
N TYR A 98 -16.42 1.64 11.34
CA TYR A 98 -16.99 2.73 10.56
C TYR A 98 -17.58 2.21 9.23
N LEU A 99 -16.82 1.40 8.49
CA LEU A 99 -17.30 0.78 7.25
C LEU A 99 -18.53 -0.11 7.46
N ALA A 100 -18.60 -0.82 8.60
CA ALA A 100 -19.70 -1.70 8.94
C ALA A 100 -21.04 -0.96 9.23
N LYS A 101 -20.95 0.28 9.69
CA LYS A 101 -22.10 1.06 10.17
C LYS A 101 -22.54 2.16 9.22
N THR A 102 -21.75 2.46 8.18
CA THR A 102 -21.93 3.64 7.34
C THR A 102 -22.43 3.22 5.96
N ASP A 103 -23.48 3.89 5.49
CA ASP A 103 -23.87 3.82 4.09
C ASP A 103 -22.90 4.69 3.26
N LEU A 104 -21.88 4.04 2.69
CA LEU A 104 -20.82 4.70 1.92
C LEU A 104 -21.34 5.33 0.62
N LEU A 105 -22.47 4.86 0.09
CA LEU A 105 -23.09 5.43 -1.10
C LEU A 105 -23.81 6.75 -0.78
N ALA A 106 -24.28 6.94 0.46
CA ALA A 106 -24.96 8.16 0.89
C ALA A 106 -24.03 9.25 1.43
N LEU A 107 -22.73 8.94 1.64
CA LEU A 107 -21.79 9.94 2.17
C LEU A 107 -21.64 11.13 1.21
N PRO A 108 -21.53 12.37 1.73
CA PRO A 108 -21.16 13.52 0.90
C PRO A 108 -19.73 13.38 0.38
N LYS A 109 -19.46 13.97 -0.79
CA LYS A 109 -18.10 14.03 -1.34
C LYS A 109 -17.20 14.92 -0.48
N GLY A 110 -15.92 14.60 -0.48
CA GLY A 110 -14.89 15.35 0.24
C GLY A 110 -14.22 14.53 1.34
N LYS A 111 -13.43 15.22 2.15
CA LYS A 111 -12.71 14.62 3.27
C LYS A 111 -13.52 14.76 4.54
N LEU A 112 -13.89 13.66 5.16
CA LEU A 112 -14.73 13.59 6.34
C LEU A 112 -13.96 12.95 7.50
N PRO A 113 -14.13 13.41 8.74
CA PRO A 113 -13.57 12.75 9.91
C PRO A 113 -14.30 11.43 10.20
N ILE A 114 -13.57 10.45 10.70
CA ILE A 114 -14.14 9.23 11.29
C ILE A 114 -14.21 9.45 12.80
N GLU A 115 -15.42 9.62 13.31
CA GLU A 115 -15.67 9.98 14.71
C GLU A 115 -15.00 9.01 15.70
N GLY A 116 -14.41 9.58 16.73
CA GLY A 116 -13.70 8.84 17.78
C GLY A 116 -12.37 8.22 17.32
N SER A 117 -11.78 8.78 16.26
CA SER A 117 -10.45 8.39 15.75
C SER A 117 -9.73 9.57 15.10
N ASP A 118 -8.43 9.39 14.81
CA ASP A 118 -7.64 10.34 14.00
C ASP A 118 -7.77 10.05 12.49
N LEU A 119 -8.60 9.09 12.10
CA LEU A 119 -8.79 8.71 10.71
C LEU A 119 -9.71 9.68 9.98
N THR A 120 -9.47 9.79 8.68
CA THR A 120 -10.36 10.51 7.77
C THR A 120 -10.66 9.63 6.56
N ILE A 121 -11.89 9.77 6.04
CA ILE A 121 -12.30 9.16 4.78
C ILE A 121 -12.42 10.24 3.71
N SER A 122 -11.80 10.03 2.57
CA SER A 122 -12.01 10.83 1.36
C SER A 122 -13.00 10.11 0.45
N VAL A 123 -14.09 10.77 0.09
CA VAL A 123 -15.15 10.24 -0.76
C VAL A 123 -15.16 11.00 -2.08
N GLU A 124 -15.05 10.30 -3.18
CA GLU A 124 -15.01 10.87 -4.52
C GLU A 124 -15.95 10.15 -5.48
N ASP A 125 -16.74 10.91 -6.23
CA ASP A 125 -17.30 10.48 -7.51
C ASP A 125 -16.32 10.91 -8.59
N SER A 126 -15.79 9.96 -9.35
CA SER A 126 -14.70 10.14 -10.31
C SER A 126 -14.89 9.25 -11.53
N GLU A 127 -13.92 9.25 -12.42
CA GLU A 127 -13.85 8.37 -13.58
C GLU A 127 -12.44 7.78 -13.69
N ASN A 128 -12.35 6.53 -14.15
CA ASN A 128 -11.10 6.00 -14.65
C ASN A 128 -10.67 6.79 -15.88
N GLY A 129 -9.39 6.82 -16.19
CA GLY A 129 -8.85 7.54 -17.34
C GLY A 129 -7.63 6.88 -17.95
N PRO A 130 -7.20 7.38 -19.11
CA PRO A 130 -6.06 6.83 -19.81
C PRO A 130 -4.82 6.80 -18.94
N LEU A 131 -4.06 5.69 -18.99
CA LEU A 131 -2.87 5.46 -18.17
C LEU A 131 -1.84 6.59 -18.27
N GLU A 132 -1.68 7.18 -19.45
CA GLU A 132 -0.74 8.27 -19.71
C GLU A 132 -1.10 9.59 -19.02
N LYS A 133 -2.35 9.69 -18.52
CA LYS A 133 -2.85 10.84 -17.74
C LYS A 133 -2.86 10.54 -16.23
N ARG A 134 -2.40 9.35 -15.81
CA ARG A 134 -2.36 8.97 -14.41
C ARG A 134 -0.93 9.01 -13.90
N GLN A 135 -0.79 9.42 -12.65
CA GLN A 135 0.49 9.43 -11.96
C GLN A 135 0.59 8.19 -11.06
N SER A 136 1.77 7.61 -11.03
CA SER A 136 2.09 6.62 -10.01
C SER A 136 2.46 7.34 -8.72
N GLU A 137 2.20 6.71 -7.58
CA GLU A 137 2.56 7.26 -6.27
C GLU A 137 2.97 6.18 -5.28
N SER A 138 3.69 6.62 -4.27
CA SER A 138 3.88 5.86 -3.04
C SER A 138 3.86 6.79 -1.83
N HIS A 139 3.68 6.18 -0.67
CA HIS A 139 3.65 6.85 0.62
C HIS A 139 4.81 6.36 1.48
N TYR A 140 5.18 7.12 2.50
CA TYR A 140 6.22 6.73 3.45
C TYR A 140 5.64 6.42 4.84
N HIS A 141 4.65 7.19 5.26
CA HIS A 141 4.02 7.10 6.57
C HIS A 141 2.58 6.61 6.52
N GLY A 142 1.92 6.74 5.36
CA GLY A 142 0.53 6.37 5.16
C GLY A 142 0.38 4.99 4.54
N ILE A 143 -0.70 4.34 4.92
CA ILE A 143 -1.27 3.18 4.25
C ILE A 143 -2.57 3.66 3.62
N ASP A 144 -2.81 3.36 2.34
CA ASP A 144 -4.09 3.63 1.70
C ASP A 144 -4.99 2.41 1.79
N PHE A 145 -6.04 2.52 2.61
CA PHE A 145 -7.19 1.63 2.46
C PHE A 145 -8.10 2.23 1.40
N GLN A 146 -8.25 1.56 0.27
CA GLN A 146 -9.00 2.07 -0.89
C GLN A 146 -10.09 1.11 -1.29
N TYR A 147 -11.32 1.64 -1.39
CA TYR A 147 -12.52 0.86 -1.64
C TYR A 147 -13.40 1.54 -2.69
N CYS A 148 -13.55 0.86 -3.84
CA CYS A 148 -14.48 1.25 -4.89
C CYS A 148 -15.88 0.75 -4.55
N VAL A 149 -16.71 1.62 -3.99
CA VAL A 149 -18.07 1.25 -3.52
C VAL A 149 -19.11 1.22 -4.62
N LYS A 150 -18.79 1.77 -5.80
CA LYS A 150 -19.64 1.74 -7.01
C LYS A 150 -18.78 1.81 -8.26
N GLY A 151 -19.10 0.99 -9.24
CA GLY A 151 -18.33 0.86 -10.49
C GLY A 151 -17.15 -0.11 -10.32
N THR A 152 -16.17 0.01 -11.19
CA THR A 152 -14.93 -0.79 -11.17
C THR A 152 -13.75 0.15 -11.33
N GLU A 153 -12.90 0.26 -10.31
CA GLU A 153 -11.67 1.02 -10.36
C GLU A 153 -10.50 0.12 -10.75
N ARG A 154 -9.67 0.52 -11.71
CA ARG A 154 -8.46 -0.21 -12.05
C ARG A 154 -7.24 0.45 -11.43
N PHE A 155 -6.44 -0.35 -10.71
CA PHE A 155 -5.15 0.01 -10.16
C PHE A 155 -4.01 -0.59 -10.96
N GLY A 156 -2.91 0.16 -11.11
CA GLY A 156 -1.63 -0.36 -11.53
C GLY A 156 -0.68 -0.50 -10.34
N ILE A 157 0.09 -1.58 -10.29
CA ILE A 157 1.22 -1.77 -9.38
C ILE A 157 2.48 -1.75 -10.22
N ILE A 158 3.41 -0.86 -9.89
CA ILE A 158 4.69 -0.71 -10.59
C ILE A 158 5.84 -1.33 -9.80
N ASP A 159 6.82 -1.87 -10.51
CA ASP A 159 7.99 -2.48 -9.85
C ASP A 159 9.04 -1.42 -9.49
N HIS A 160 9.79 -1.68 -8.41
CA HIS A 160 10.83 -0.76 -7.94
C HIS A 160 12.09 -0.76 -8.81
N VAL A 161 12.35 -1.86 -9.53
CA VAL A 161 13.60 -2.05 -10.29
C VAL A 161 13.67 -1.11 -11.49
N THR A 162 12.52 -0.90 -12.14
CA THR A 162 12.43 -0.06 -13.36
C THR A 162 11.84 1.31 -13.09
N SER A 163 11.57 1.63 -11.81
CA SER A 163 10.94 2.90 -11.44
C SER A 163 11.93 3.87 -10.84
N THR A 164 11.86 5.13 -11.30
CA THR A 164 12.70 6.23 -10.80
C THR A 164 11.83 7.40 -10.38
N PRO A 165 12.12 8.05 -9.23
CA PRO A 165 11.39 9.25 -8.83
C PRO A 165 11.42 10.33 -9.90
N ASN A 166 10.26 10.91 -10.21
CA ASN A 166 10.11 12.01 -11.17
C ASN A 166 9.51 13.27 -10.55
N SER A 167 9.32 13.28 -9.24
CA SER A 167 8.86 14.42 -8.46
C SER A 167 9.67 14.57 -7.17
N LYS A 168 9.61 15.76 -6.57
CA LYS A 168 10.09 15.95 -5.21
C LYS A 168 9.15 15.26 -4.23
N TYR A 169 9.70 14.68 -3.16
CA TYR A 169 8.89 14.20 -2.05
C TYR A 169 8.12 15.37 -1.44
N LYS A 170 6.80 15.27 -1.46
CA LYS A 170 5.90 16.15 -0.71
C LYS A 170 5.45 15.39 0.53
N PRO A 171 4.88 16.06 1.54
CA PRO A 171 4.40 15.32 2.70
C PRO A 171 3.58 14.11 2.27
N ASP A 172 4.20 12.97 2.48
CA ASP A 172 3.77 11.60 2.26
C ASP A 172 3.44 11.16 0.82
N VAL A 173 3.89 11.88 -0.22
CA VAL A 173 3.69 11.48 -1.62
C VAL A 173 4.95 11.68 -2.44
N ILE A 174 5.29 10.71 -3.28
CA ILE A 174 6.29 10.80 -4.34
C ILE A 174 5.79 10.07 -5.59
N HIS A 175 6.10 10.63 -6.77
CA HIS A 175 5.72 10.07 -8.07
C HIS A 175 6.93 9.49 -8.80
N TYR A 176 6.66 8.57 -9.75
CA TYR A 176 7.70 7.82 -10.45
C TYR A 176 7.47 7.79 -11.95
N SER A 177 8.57 7.77 -12.70
CA SER A 177 8.62 7.24 -14.06
C SER A 177 8.90 5.73 -13.97
N TYR A 178 8.20 4.92 -14.75
CA TYR A 178 8.24 3.46 -14.67
C TYR A 178 8.09 2.81 -16.05
N ASP A 179 8.49 1.56 -16.18
CA ASP A 179 8.24 0.76 -17.38
C ASP A 179 6.80 0.23 -17.37
N LYS A 180 5.98 0.75 -18.29
CA LYS A 180 4.56 0.37 -18.40
C LYS A 180 4.35 -1.11 -18.70
N ALA A 181 5.28 -1.76 -19.40
CA ALA A 181 5.20 -3.18 -19.74
C ALA A 181 5.37 -4.08 -18.51
N ARG A 182 5.93 -3.54 -17.42
CA ARG A 182 6.14 -4.27 -16.16
C ARG A 182 5.09 -3.96 -15.10
N ALA A 183 4.22 -2.99 -15.34
CA ALA A 183 3.12 -2.70 -14.45
C ALA A 183 2.07 -3.82 -14.49
N LYS A 184 1.55 -4.17 -13.33
CA LYS A 184 0.44 -5.15 -13.19
C LYS A 184 -0.82 -4.41 -12.85
N PHE A 185 -1.91 -4.75 -13.53
CA PHE A 185 -3.20 -4.08 -13.33
C PHE A 185 -4.20 -5.01 -12.66
N TYR A 186 -5.02 -4.43 -11.78
CA TYR A 186 -6.03 -5.14 -11.00
C TYR A 186 -7.31 -4.30 -10.93
N ASP A 187 -8.45 -4.95 -10.96
CA ASP A 187 -9.75 -4.30 -10.87
C ASP A 187 -10.32 -4.42 -9.46
N SER A 188 -10.72 -3.28 -8.90
CA SER A 188 -11.44 -3.18 -7.63
C SER A 188 -12.92 -3.02 -7.91
N THR A 189 -13.69 -4.01 -7.51
CA THR A 189 -15.16 -4.03 -7.56
C THR A 189 -15.73 -3.84 -6.14
N PRO A 190 -17.05 -3.59 -5.98
CA PRO A 190 -17.63 -3.36 -4.65
C PRO A 190 -17.50 -4.52 -3.65
N ASP A 191 -17.14 -5.72 -4.11
CA ASP A 191 -16.86 -6.89 -3.26
C ASP A 191 -15.39 -7.02 -2.84
N LYS A 192 -14.50 -6.12 -3.31
CA LYS A 192 -13.07 -6.11 -3.01
C LYS A 192 -12.60 -4.73 -2.56
N PHE A 193 -11.68 -4.71 -1.59
CA PHE A 193 -10.93 -3.52 -1.23
C PHE A 193 -9.43 -3.75 -1.40
N PHE A 194 -8.69 -2.67 -1.56
CA PHE A 194 -7.22 -2.69 -1.64
C PHE A 194 -6.62 -2.05 -0.39
N ILE A 195 -5.43 -2.49 -0.04
CA ILE A 195 -4.58 -1.85 0.96
C ILE A 195 -3.21 -1.67 0.30
N PHE A 196 -2.79 -0.41 0.14
CA PHE A 196 -1.45 -0.07 -0.35
C PHE A 196 -0.57 0.33 0.82
N PHE A 197 0.40 -0.50 1.11
CA PHE A 197 1.41 -0.22 2.12
C PHE A 197 2.51 0.68 1.54
N PRO A 198 3.37 1.30 2.37
CA PRO A 198 4.43 2.19 1.87
C PRO A 198 5.36 1.58 0.82
N GLY A 199 5.46 0.24 0.77
CA GLY A 199 6.19 -0.48 -0.27
C GLY A 199 5.40 -0.70 -1.56
N ASP A 200 4.10 -0.44 -1.59
CA ASP A 200 3.24 -0.68 -2.76
C ASP A 200 3.16 0.60 -3.59
N TRP A 201 3.97 0.68 -4.64
CA TRP A 201 3.94 1.80 -5.58
C TRP A 201 2.83 1.57 -6.58
N HIS A 202 1.85 2.47 -6.61
CA HIS A 202 0.61 2.22 -7.31
C HIS A 202 0.16 3.39 -8.19
N ILE A 203 -0.80 3.12 -9.07
CA ILE A 203 -1.48 4.07 -9.94
C ILE A 203 -2.97 3.84 -9.76
N ALA A 204 -3.73 4.88 -9.46
CA ALA A 204 -5.16 4.79 -9.27
C ALA A 204 -5.95 5.24 -10.51
N LYS A 205 -7.18 4.78 -10.62
CA LYS A 205 -8.20 5.26 -11.59
C LYS A 205 -7.77 5.10 -13.05
N VAL A 206 -7.17 3.96 -13.41
CA VAL A 206 -6.78 3.62 -14.78
C VAL A 206 -8.00 3.08 -15.53
N ASN A 207 -8.13 3.40 -16.84
CA ASN A 207 -9.17 2.80 -17.67
C ASN A 207 -9.14 1.27 -17.58
N ASN A 208 -10.30 0.68 -17.41
CA ASN A 208 -10.52 -0.77 -17.47
C ASN A 208 -11.30 -1.16 -18.74
N ASP A 209 -11.66 -2.43 -18.85
CA ASP A 209 -12.29 -2.99 -20.05
C ASP A 209 -13.83 -2.84 -20.03
N THR A 210 -14.39 -2.11 -19.04
CA THR A 210 -15.84 -1.85 -18.97
C THR A 210 -16.21 -0.59 -19.76
N ASP A 211 -17.43 -0.53 -20.31
CA ASP A 211 -17.92 0.67 -21.01
C ASP A 211 -18.11 1.85 -20.05
N ASN A 212 -18.50 1.56 -18.81
CA ASN A 212 -18.75 2.59 -17.81
C ASN A 212 -17.52 2.79 -16.92
N GLN A 213 -16.85 3.92 -17.08
CA GLN A 213 -15.66 4.26 -16.30
C GLN A 213 -15.97 5.07 -15.03
N THR A 214 -17.26 5.38 -14.76
CA THR A 214 -17.63 6.12 -13.55
C THR A 214 -17.51 5.27 -12.30
N ILE A 215 -16.90 5.85 -11.27
CA ILE A 215 -16.63 5.17 -10.00
C ILE A 215 -16.99 6.07 -8.83
N ARG A 216 -17.36 5.44 -7.71
CA ARG A 216 -17.38 6.08 -6.41
C ARG A 216 -16.38 5.36 -5.51
N VAL A 217 -15.41 6.13 -5.00
CA VAL A 217 -14.31 5.58 -4.22
C VAL A 217 -14.24 6.22 -2.83
N CYS A 218 -13.86 5.40 -1.88
CA CYS A 218 -13.59 5.79 -0.50
C CYS A 218 -12.14 5.44 -0.18
N VAL A 219 -11.35 6.44 0.24
CA VAL A 219 -9.96 6.26 0.66
C VAL A 219 -9.81 6.65 2.12
N ILE A 220 -9.31 5.75 2.94
CA ILE A 220 -8.99 6.01 4.35
C ILE A 220 -7.47 5.92 4.51
N LYS A 221 -6.86 7.01 4.96
CA LYS A 221 -5.43 7.04 5.29
C LYS A 221 -5.20 6.46 6.68
N VAL A 222 -4.51 5.34 6.74
CA VAL A 222 -4.12 4.66 7.96
C VAL A 222 -2.64 4.91 8.23
N ARG A 223 -2.24 5.13 9.46
CA ARG A 223 -0.85 5.37 9.80
C ARG A 223 -0.06 4.06 9.77
N TRP A 224 1.05 4.04 9.04
CA TRP A 224 2.04 2.98 9.12
C TRP A 224 2.79 3.05 10.46
N ILE A 225 2.97 1.91 11.11
CA ILE A 225 3.76 1.77 12.35
C ILE A 225 5.01 0.95 12.02
N ASP A 226 6.17 1.54 12.22
CA ASP A 226 7.48 0.90 12.02
C ASP A 226 7.76 -0.23 13.01
#